data_48af57219bb485c8ea105e9a1e23ec9c
#
_entry.id   48af57219bb485c8ea105e9a1e23ec9c
#
_cell.length_a   1.000
_cell.length_b   1.000
_cell.length_c   1.000
_cell.angle_alpha   90.00
_cell.angle_beta   90.00
_cell.angle_gamma   90.00
#
_symmetry.space_group_name_H-M   'P 1'
#
loop_
_entity.id
_entity.type
_entity.pdbx_description
1 polymer ?
#
loop_
_entity_poly.entity_id
_entity_poly.type
_entity_poly.pdbx_seq_one_letter_code
_entity_poly.pdbx_strand_id
1 'polypeptide(L)'
;MKRSAVWFEVRGCLLLAVCWLTGGALSCAADPPVLERLVPAGGQRGTTVTAKLVGKPGDGNVRLQSGSSGLVFRLSEKRDTVEIDISADTEPGVHLLRLCNDTGASELRPFIVGILPEQQEAEPNGRLSEALSVATSAATVNGILEKSGDVDSWAVSLEAGQTLVASLTASQILGSPMDGVLQVVDGRGTVVAQNDDDCSMDPLVTFAAPVSGVWYVRVFAFPAAPNSTIGFAGGADYVYRLTLGVQPFVNHAMPLVRQRGGGELRLQLHGWNLEVQEAVLGAGQKFLTGQFAQPWRVYETSEPVLLEQQLSEGVLNSLPAAVCGCLEQPGADIFRLELKKGQRVSLTAEVRRFGSLLDPVLSVRDATGRVLKEADDVDGGNPDASLDITAPADGQFEVRVQDRFLGHGDRWHYVLRCRETAPECRLTVQGTAWVLPVDKPLEIPVAAERRNGFADVLTLQVTGLPEGVTAEPVTSAKDGDSAKAVTLKIAGKLPAVWSGEIRVTARAEDGREFPVIWLAADGSDVVSFWLTIPGAGG
;
A
#
# COMPACT_ATOMS: atom_id res chain seq x y z
N MET A 1 19.55 53.02 24.19
CA MET A 1 20.34 53.69 23.13
C MET A 1 19.50 53.60 21.85
N LYS A 2 19.12 54.77 21.37
CA LYS A 2 18.32 55.00 20.15
C LYS A 2 19.17 54.82 18.89
N ARG A 3 18.56 54.27 17.81
CA ARG A 3 18.81 54.63 16.39
C ARG A 3 17.80 53.81 15.59
N SER A 4 16.81 54.38 15.05
CA SER A 4 16.45 55.36 14.01
C SER A 4 16.22 54.64 12.65
N ALA A 5 14.94 54.66 12.29
CA ALA A 5 14.41 54.27 10.98
C ALA A 5 14.85 55.26 9.88
N VAL A 6 15.08 54.74 8.68
CA VAL A 6 15.22 55.59 7.46
C VAL A 6 14.16 55.14 6.45
N TRP A 7 13.26 56.08 6.17
CA TRP A 7 12.29 56.05 5.08
C TRP A 7 12.96 56.53 3.81
N PHE A 8 12.76 55.85 2.69
CA PHE A 8 13.01 56.37 1.36
C PHE A 8 11.70 56.43 0.59
N GLU A 9 11.17 57.67 0.44
CA GLU A 9 10.18 57.98 -0.58
C GLU A 9 10.87 58.13 -1.94
N VAL A 10 10.32 57.52 -2.98
CA VAL A 10 10.60 57.86 -4.36
C VAL A 10 9.29 58.18 -5.08
N ARG A 11 9.16 59.42 -5.43
CA ARG A 11 8.06 60.05 -6.19
C ARG A 11 8.00 59.51 -7.62
N GLY A 12 6.79 59.48 -8.11
CA GLY A 12 6.33 58.96 -9.37
C GLY A 12 6.88 59.62 -10.65
N CYS A 13 6.69 58.87 -11.72
CA CYS A 13 6.49 59.38 -13.08
C CYS A 13 5.37 58.56 -13.73
N LEU A 14 4.27 59.24 -13.99
CA LEU A 14 3.17 58.75 -14.82
C LEU A 14 3.63 58.75 -16.27
N LEU A 15 3.75 57.57 -16.87
CA LEU A 15 3.82 57.37 -18.32
C LEU A 15 2.57 56.59 -18.73
N LEU A 16 1.63 57.31 -19.33
CA LEU A 16 0.47 56.77 -20.03
C LEU A 16 0.95 56.02 -21.28
N ALA A 17 1.04 54.69 -21.21
CA ALA A 17 1.13 53.85 -22.40
C ALA A 17 -0.27 53.32 -22.73
N VAL A 18 -0.83 53.81 -23.80
CA VAL A 18 -2.02 53.27 -24.44
C VAL A 18 -1.63 51.93 -25.08
N CYS A 19 -1.93 50.82 -24.40
CA CYS A 19 -1.85 49.49 -25.00
C CYS A 19 -3.19 49.15 -25.65
N TRP A 20 -3.15 48.92 -26.94
CA TRP A 20 -4.22 48.33 -27.71
C TRP A 20 -4.58 46.97 -27.15
N LEU A 21 -5.81 46.78 -26.69
CA LEU A 21 -6.42 45.53 -26.36
C LEU A 21 -6.62 44.72 -27.65
N THR A 22 -5.65 43.91 -28.03
CA THR A 22 -5.94 42.70 -28.81
C THR A 22 -6.41 41.66 -27.82
N GLY A 23 -7.71 41.43 -27.78
CA GLY A 23 -8.32 40.37 -26.98
C GLY A 23 -7.92 38.98 -27.52
N GLY A 24 -6.73 38.54 -27.17
CA GLY A 24 -6.40 37.10 -27.17
C GLY A 24 -7.05 36.52 -25.93
N ALA A 25 -8.14 35.81 -26.08
CA ALA A 25 -8.63 34.92 -25.04
C ALA A 25 -7.46 33.98 -24.67
N LEU A 26 -6.84 34.22 -23.53
CA LEU A 26 -6.01 33.21 -22.88
C LEU A 26 -6.96 32.05 -22.61
N SER A 27 -6.94 31.03 -23.49
CA SER A 27 -7.55 29.75 -23.20
C SER A 27 -6.86 29.24 -21.96
N CYS A 28 -7.48 29.43 -20.80
CA CYS A 28 -7.06 28.79 -19.57
C CYS A 28 -7.35 27.31 -19.80
N ALA A 29 -6.33 26.54 -20.09
CA ALA A 29 -6.47 25.08 -20.13
C ALA A 29 -7.07 24.66 -18.79
N ALA A 30 -8.22 24.01 -18.80
CA ALA A 30 -8.88 23.55 -17.60
C ALA A 30 -7.93 22.56 -16.88
N ASP A 31 -7.83 22.70 -15.55
CA ASP A 31 -6.98 21.82 -14.75
C ASP A 31 -7.44 20.35 -14.86
N PRO A 32 -6.51 19.39 -14.80
CA PRO A 32 -6.86 17.98 -14.70
C PRO A 32 -7.76 17.70 -13.49
N PRO A 33 -8.60 16.66 -13.57
CA PRO A 33 -9.44 16.29 -12.44
C PRO A 33 -8.59 15.86 -11.24
N VAL A 34 -9.10 16.09 -10.03
CA VAL A 34 -8.46 15.66 -8.79
C VAL A 34 -9.43 14.74 -8.05
N LEU A 35 -9.01 13.52 -7.80
CA LEU A 35 -9.66 12.59 -6.87
C LEU A 35 -8.81 12.54 -5.60
N GLU A 36 -9.32 13.07 -4.50
CA GLU A 36 -8.69 12.96 -3.20
C GLU A 36 -9.03 11.63 -2.55
N ARG A 37 -10.33 11.28 -2.53
CA ARG A 37 -10.87 10.02 -2.00
C ARG A 37 -12.32 9.79 -2.40
N LEU A 38 -12.81 8.59 -2.12
CA LEU A 38 -14.24 8.24 -2.08
C LEU A 38 -14.68 8.01 -0.64
N VAL A 39 -15.92 8.33 -0.31
CA VAL A 39 -16.52 8.09 1.02
C VAL A 39 -17.91 7.45 0.82
N PRO A 40 -18.05 6.17 1.17
CA PRO A 40 -17.05 5.26 1.71
C PRO A 40 -15.95 4.92 0.71
N ALA A 41 -14.78 4.55 1.24
CA ALA A 41 -13.62 4.14 0.46
C ALA A 41 -13.63 2.64 0.09
N GLY A 42 -14.80 2.04 0.04
CA GLY A 42 -14.97 0.63 -0.31
C GLY A 42 -16.42 0.20 -0.32
N GLY A 43 -16.65 -1.09 -0.58
CA GLY A 43 -17.98 -1.69 -0.62
C GLY A 43 -17.94 -3.21 -0.65
N GLN A 44 -19.04 -3.87 -0.29
CA GLN A 44 -19.18 -5.32 -0.34
C GLN A 44 -19.33 -5.78 -1.80
N ARG A 45 -18.62 -6.82 -2.20
CA ARG A 45 -18.84 -7.45 -3.51
C ARG A 45 -20.27 -7.97 -3.67
N GLY A 46 -20.82 -7.88 -4.88
CA GLY A 46 -22.20 -8.26 -5.17
C GLY A 46 -23.22 -7.20 -4.76
N THR A 47 -22.78 -5.98 -4.42
CA THR A 47 -23.68 -4.87 -4.05
C THR A 47 -23.38 -3.61 -4.85
N THR A 48 -24.29 -2.65 -4.77
CA THR A 48 -24.08 -1.28 -5.25
C THR A 48 -23.84 -0.36 -4.08
N VAL A 49 -22.78 0.44 -4.13
CA VAL A 49 -22.47 1.45 -3.12
C VAL A 49 -22.54 2.85 -3.74
N THR A 50 -23.17 3.79 -3.04
CA THR A 50 -23.11 5.21 -3.39
C THR A 50 -22.04 5.86 -2.55
N ALA A 51 -20.97 6.35 -3.20
CA ALA A 51 -19.87 7.02 -2.55
C ALA A 51 -19.85 8.52 -2.90
N LYS A 52 -19.58 9.36 -1.91
CA LYS A 52 -19.27 10.77 -2.12
C LYS A 52 -17.90 10.87 -2.77
N LEU A 53 -17.81 11.66 -3.83
CA LEU A 53 -16.56 11.98 -4.49
C LEU A 53 -15.97 13.23 -3.83
N VAL A 54 -14.80 13.08 -3.22
CA VAL A 54 -14.05 14.21 -2.63
C VAL A 54 -12.92 14.57 -3.57
N GLY A 55 -12.87 15.83 -3.98
CA GLY A 55 -11.89 16.35 -4.91
C GLY A 55 -12.48 17.36 -5.89
N LYS A 56 -11.87 17.47 -7.06
CA LYS A 56 -12.28 18.38 -8.14
C LYS A 56 -12.48 17.55 -9.42
N PRO A 57 -13.70 17.15 -9.73
CA PRO A 57 -13.95 16.30 -10.91
C PRO A 57 -13.67 17.01 -12.24
N GLY A 58 -13.63 18.36 -12.25
CA GLY A 58 -13.43 19.14 -13.46
C GLY A 58 -14.64 19.14 -14.39
N ASP A 59 -14.43 19.66 -15.59
CA ASP A 59 -15.44 19.81 -16.63
C ASP A 59 -15.34 18.72 -17.72
N GLY A 60 -16.27 18.74 -18.68
CA GLY A 60 -16.27 17.84 -19.82
C GLY A 60 -16.78 16.44 -19.51
N ASN A 61 -16.26 15.44 -20.21
CA ASN A 61 -16.66 14.04 -20.07
C ASN A 61 -15.90 13.36 -18.92
N VAL A 62 -16.32 13.62 -17.69
CA VAL A 62 -15.69 13.05 -16.48
C VAL A 62 -16.14 11.60 -16.31
N ARG A 63 -15.18 10.70 -16.07
CA ARG A 63 -15.41 9.29 -15.76
C ARG A 63 -14.46 8.77 -14.69
N LEU A 64 -14.93 7.83 -13.89
CA LEU A 64 -14.08 7.00 -13.03
C LEU A 64 -13.56 5.80 -13.81
N GLN A 65 -12.33 5.42 -13.56
CA GLN A 65 -11.71 4.23 -14.13
C GLN A 65 -10.98 3.40 -13.08
N SER A 66 -10.99 2.09 -13.30
CA SER A 66 -10.21 1.09 -12.57
C SER A 66 -9.63 0.09 -13.58
N GLY A 67 -8.53 -0.55 -13.22
CA GLY A 67 -8.03 -1.74 -13.93
C GLY A 67 -8.90 -2.99 -13.72
N SER A 68 -9.91 -2.95 -12.84
CA SER A 68 -10.82 -4.06 -12.56
C SER A 68 -12.05 -4.00 -13.45
N SER A 69 -12.34 -5.09 -14.14
CA SER A 69 -13.58 -5.23 -14.95
C SER A 69 -14.84 -5.46 -14.11
N GLY A 70 -14.69 -5.79 -12.81
CA GLY A 70 -15.79 -6.06 -11.90
C GLY A 70 -16.40 -4.82 -11.25
N LEU A 71 -15.88 -3.61 -11.53
CA LEU A 71 -16.37 -2.34 -11.02
C LEU A 71 -16.99 -1.51 -12.14
N VAL A 72 -18.25 -1.11 -11.99
CA VAL A 72 -18.95 -0.24 -12.94
C VAL A 72 -19.35 1.04 -12.21
N PHE A 73 -19.02 2.19 -12.81
CA PHE A 73 -19.18 3.50 -12.20
C PHE A 73 -20.23 4.35 -12.92
N ARG A 74 -21.11 4.98 -12.15
CA ARG A 74 -22.09 5.98 -12.64
C ARG A 74 -22.00 7.23 -11.80
N LEU A 75 -21.44 8.30 -12.36
CA LEU A 75 -21.37 9.61 -11.72
C LEU A 75 -22.75 10.28 -11.71
N SER A 76 -23.08 10.96 -10.61
CA SER A 76 -24.23 11.85 -10.53
C SER A 76 -24.09 13.04 -11.49
N GLU A 77 -25.20 13.69 -11.83
CA GLU A 77 -25.19 14.92 -12.67
C GLU A 77 -24.33 16.03 -12.06
N LYS A 78 -24.32 16.15 -10.72
CA LYS A 78 -23.50 17.12 -9.98
C LYS A 78 -22.05 16.69 -9.84
N ARG A 79 -21.72 15.44 -10.16
CA ARG A 79 -20.38 14.84 -10.02
C ARG A 79 -19.82 14.87 -8.59
N ASP A 80 -20.68 14.96 -7.61
CA ASP A 80 -20.35 14.94 -6.19
C ASP A 80 -20.49 13.54 -5.57
N THR A 81 -21.18 12.64 -6.28
CA THR A 81 -21.36 11.24 -5.88
C THR A 81 -21.16 10.30 -7.07
N VAL A 82 -20.84 9.07 -6.77
CA VAL A 82 -20.71 7.99 -7.73
C VAL A 82 -21.41 6.74 -7.21
N GLU A 83 -22.24 6.13 -8.03
CA GLU A 83 -22.72 4.77 -7.81
C GLU A 83 -21.68 3.79 -8.37
N ILE A 84 -21.33 2.81 -7.57
CA ILE A 84 -20.34 1.78 -7.89
C ILE A 84 -21.02 0.43 -7.78
N ASP A 85 -21.27 -0.21 -8.91
CA ASP A 85 -21.72 -1.60 -8.92
C ASP A 85 -20.49 -2.50 -8.79
N ILE A 86 -20.48 -3.34 -7.79
CA ILE A 86 -19.40 -4.27 -7.49
C ILE A 86 -19.92 -5.67 -7.82
N SER A 87 -19.37 -6.28 -8.86
CA SER A 87 -19.76 -7.66 -9.23
C SER A 87 -19.49 -8.65 -8.10
N ALA A 88 -20.31 -9.68 -7.98
CA ALA A 88 -20.11 -10.77 -7.03
C ALA A 88 -18.77 -11.52 -7.28
N ASP A 89 -18.27 -11.49 -8.52
CA ASP A 89 -17.02 -12.13 -8.93
C ASP A 89 -15.81 -11.17 -8.84
N THR A 90 -16.02 -9.92 -8.40
CA THR A 90 -14.91 -8.98 -8.21
C THR A 90 -13.92 -9.56 -7.19
N GLU A 91 -12.65 -9.56 -7.55
CA GLU A 91 -11.57 -9.97 -6.65
C GLU A 91 -11.59 -9.05 -5.40
N PRO A 92 -11.64 -9.59 -4.16
CA PRO A 92 -11.63 -8.75 -2.97
C PRO A 92 -10.25 -8.13 -2.76
N GLY A 93 -10.21 -7.00 -2.01
CA GLY A 93 -8.97 -6.29 -1.72
C GLY A 93 -8.95 -4.89 -2.32
N VAL A 94 -7.74 -4.34 -2.49
CA VAL A 94 -7.53 -2.95 -2.93
C VAL A 94 -7.62 -2.85 -4.44
N HIS A 95 -8.50 -1.96 -4.92
CA HIS A 95 -8.62 -1.56 -6.32
C HIS A 95 -8.23 -0.09 -6.45
N LEU A 96 -7.33 0.20 -7.38
CA LEU A 96 -6.89 1.56 -7.62
C LEU A 96 -7.81 2.23 -8.65
N LEU A 97 -8.32 3.41 -8.31
CA LEU A 97 -9.25 4.20 -9.11
C LEU A 97 -8.66 5.57 -9.44
N ARG A 98 -9.06 6.12 -10.58
CA ARG A 98 -8.77 7.50 -10.97
C ARG A 98 -9.96 8.16 -11.65
N LEU A 99 -10.06 9.49 -11.52
CA LEU A 99 -10.91 10.32 -12.38
C LEU A 99 -10.16 10.66 -13.66
N CYS A 100 -10.86 10.61 -14.79
CA CYS A 100 -10.34 11.03 -16.08
C CYS A 100 -11.35 11.96 -16.77
N ASN A 101 -10.83 12.93 -17.51
CA ASN A 101 -11.60 13.77 -18.44
C ASN A 101 -10.73 14.15 -19.64
N ASP A 102 -11.20 15.09 -20.46
CA ASP A 102 -10.48 15.54 -21.66
C ASP A 102 -9.25 16.43 -21.34
N THR A 103 -9.08 16.87 -20.07
CA THR A 103 -7.95 17.69 -19.65
C THR A 103 -6.86 16.89 -18.91
N GLY A 104 -7.17 15.69 -18.46
CA GLY A 104 -6.21 14.86 -17.75
C GLY A 104 -6.83 13.73 -16.94
N ALA A 105 -6.04 13.19 -16.03
CA ALA A 105 -6.47 12.23 -15.03
C ALA A 105 -5.90 12.56 -13.66
N SER A 106 -6.62 12.15 -12.61
CA SER A 106 -6.14 12.22 -11.25
C SER A 106 -5.07 11.16 -10.98
N GLU A 107 -4.36 11.32 -9.87
CA GLU A 107 -3.62 10.24 -9.25
C GLU A 107 -4.56 9.10 -8.85
N LEU A 108 -3.99 7.90 -8.70
CA LEU A 108 -4.71 6.72 -8.25
C LEU A 108 -5.09 6.82 -6.77
N ARG A 109 -6.30 6.34 -6.44
CA ARG A 109 -6.81 6.26 -5.07
C ARG A 109 -7.35 4.87 -4.78
N PRO A 110 -7.18 4.35 -3.56
CA PRO A 110 -7.67 3.04 -3.19
C PRO A 110 -9.19 3.03 -3.02
N PHE A 111 -9.79 1.90 -3.39
CA PHE A 111 -11.15 1.50 -3.09
C PHE A 111 -11.12 0.04 -2.69
N ILE A 112 -11.62 -0.32 -1.50
CA ILE A 112 -11.48 -1.66 -0.96
C ILE A 112 -12.77 -2.45 -1.21
N VAL A 113 -12.67 -3.52 -1.98
CA VAL A 113 -13.76 -4.48 -2.15
C VAL A 113 -13.71 -5.49 -1.01
N GLY A 114 -14.72 -5.42 -0.14
CA GLY A 114 -14.90 -6.31 1.00
C GLY A 114 -15.79 -7.50 0.70
N ILE A 115 -15.91 -8.40 1.69
CA ILE A 115 -16.79 -9.60 1.63
C ILE A 115 -17.90 -9.58 2.66
N LEU A 116 -17.79 -8.73 3.67
CA LEU A 116 -18.79 -8.56 4.73
C LEU A 116 -19.87 -7.54 4.37
N PRO A 117 -21.05 -7.62 5.01
CA PRO A 117 -22.01 -6.52 5.00
C PRO A 117 -21.36 -5.23 5.48
N GLU A 118 -21.73 -4.12 4.85
CA GLU A 118 -21.18 -2.81 5.18
C GLU A 118 -22.22 -1.88 5.78
N GLN A 119 -21.77 -1.08 6.74
CA GLN A 119 -22.58 -0.08 7.43
C GLN A 119 -21.84 1.27 7.38
N GLN A 120 -22.59 2.34 7.16
CA GLN A 120 -22.07 3.70 7.27
C GLN A 120 -22.33 4.24 8.67
N GLU A 121 -21.42 5.08 9.17
CA GLU A 121 -21.70 5.83 10.38
C GLU A 121 -22.83 6.84 10.18
N ALA A 122 -23.38 7.29 11.30
CA ALA A 122 -24.32 8.40 11.35
C ALA A 122 -24.11 9.16 12.66
N GLU A 123 -23.84 10.43 12.54
CA GLU A 123 -23.65 11.35 13.67
C GLU A 123 -25.00 11.80 14.29
N PRO A 124 -25.05 12.03 15.62
CA PRO A 124 -23.96 11.87 16.58
C PRO A 124 -23.78 10.42 17.04
N ASN A 125 -22.54 9.97 17.18
CA ASN A 125 -22.19 8.60 17.63
C ASN A 125 -21.07 8.59 18.70
N GLY A 126 -20.66 9.77 19.19
CA GLY A 126 -19.50 9.93 20.07
C GLY A 126 -19.72 9.44 21.51
N ARG A 127 -20.94 9.33 21.99
CA ARG A 127 -21.28 8.82 23.33
C ARG A 127 -21.76 7.38 23.27
N LEU A 128 -21.55 6.62 24.34
CA LEU A 128 -22.04 5.23 24.41
C LEU A 128 -23.57 5.14 24.24
N SER A 129 -24.32 6.16 24.67
CA SER A 129 -25.78 6.25 24.47
C SER A 129 -26.20 6.55 23.03
N GLU A 130 -25.27 7.01 22.20
CA GLU A 130 -25.43 7.37 20.80
C GLU A 130 -24.79 6.33 19.88
N ALA A 131 -24.12 5.30 20.47
CA ALA A 131 -23.39 4.28 19.75
C ALA A 131 -24.29 3.54 18.76
N LEU A 132 -23.80 3.37 17.54
CA LEU A 132 -24.50 2.66 16.49
C LEU A 132 -24.38 1.14 16.70
N SER A 133 -25.50 0.44 16.64
CA SER A 133 -25.49 -1.02 16.74
C SER A 133 -24.98 -1.66 15.46
N VAL A 134 -24.12 -2.64 15.61
CA VAL A 134 -23.54 -3.42 14.51
C VAL A 134 -24.11 -4.83 14.52
N ALA A 135 -24.21 -5.45 13.34
CA ALA A 135 -24.58 -6.85 13.22
C ALA A 135 -23.62 -7.73 14.04
N THR A 136 -24.20 -8.64 14.83
CA THR A 136 -23.45 -9.45 15.81
C THR A 136 -22.45 -10.42 15.18
N SER A 137 -22.71 -10.88 13.96
CA SER A 137 -21.82 -11.85 13.30
C SER A 137 -20.51 -11.24 12.86
N ALA A 138 -20.54 -10.28 11.96
CA ALA A 138 -19.49 -9.35 11.57
C ALA A 138 -20.00 -8.33 10.56
N ALA A 139 -19.39 -7.15 10.53
CA ALA A 139 -19.61 -6.11 9.53
C ALA A 139 -18.34 -5.31 9.30
N THR A 140 -18.26 -4.65 8.15
CA THR A 140 -17.33 -3.54 7.95
C THR A 140 -18.10 -2.24 8.11
N VAL A 141 -17.69 -1.41 9.06
CA VAL A 141 -18.26 -0.08 9.25
C VAL A 141 -17.33 0.96 8.66
N ASN A 142 -17.90 1.97 8.00
CA ASN A 142 -17.18 3.05 7.35
C ASN A 142 -17.46 4.34 8.09
N GLY A 143 -16.43 5.06 8.49
CA GLY A 143 -16.56 6.28 9.27
C GLY A 143 -15.53 7.35 8.92
N ILE A 144 -15.75 8.52 9.50
CA ILE A 144 -14.89 9.70 9.43
C ILE A 144 -14.85 10.34 10.82
N LEU A 145 -13.69 10.48 11.41
CA LEU A 145 -13.53 11.35 12.57
C LEU A 145 -13.65 12.81 12.10
N GLU A 146 -14.87 13.37 12.11
CA GLU A 146 -15.20 14.60 11.37
C GLU A 146 -14.42 15.85 11.83
N LYS A 147 -13.98 15.89 13.09
CA LYS A 147 -13.32 17.05 13.72
C LYS A 147 -12.38 16.62 14.84
N SER A 148 -11.50 17.52 15.24
CA SER A 148 -10.66 17.33 16.43
C SER A 148 -11.52 17.05 17.68
N GLY A 149 -11.16 16.03 18.42
CA GLY A 149 -11.89 15.56 19.59
C GLY A 149 -13.00 14.55 19.31
N ASP A 150 -13.16 14.17 18.06
CA ASP A 150 -14.16 13.19 17.64
C ASP A 150 -13.82 11.78 18.09
N VAL A 151 -14.86 11.03 18.40
CA VAL A 151 -14.78 9.64 18.87
C VAL A 151 -16.00 8.92 18.38
N ASP A 152 -15.86 7.89 17.57
CA ASP A 152 -16.97 7.07 17.11
C ASP A 152 -17.16 5.85 17.99
N SER A 153 -18.40 5.53 18.33
CA SER A 153 -18.75 4.42 19.21
C SER A 153 -19.70 3.43 18.50
N TRP A 154 -19.32 2.17 18.51
CA TRP A 154 -20.06 1.07 17.89
C TRP A 154 -20.47 0.05 18.94
N ALA A 155 -21.76 -0.21 19.06
CA ALA A 155 -22.30 -1.16 20.04
C ALA A 155 -22.37 -2.57 19.46
N VAL A 156 -21.77 -3.54 20.15
CA VAL A 156 -21.73 -4.96 19.77
C VAL A 156 -22.29 -5.79 20.92
N SER A 157 -23.28 -6.62 20.61
CA SER A 157 -23.79 -7.59 21.58
C SER A 157 -22.96 -8.86 21.54
N LEU A 158 -22.41 -9.28 22.68
CA LEU A 158 -21.59 -10.47 22.81
C LEU A 158 -22.19 -11.42 23.85
N GLU A 159 -22.02 -12.71 23.62
CA GLU A 159 -22.25 -13.73 24.63
C GLU A 159 -20.97 -14.00 25.43
N ALA A 160 -21.15 -14.50 26.67
CA ALA A 160 -19.99 -14.86 27.48
C ALA A 160 -19.12 -15.90 26.75
N GLY A 161 -17.81 -15.64 26.71
CA GLY A 161 -16.81 -16.48 26.02
C GLY A 161 -16.62 -16.18 24.53
N GLN A 162 -17.48 -15.37 23.89
CA GLN A 162 -17.24 -14.94 22.52
C GLN A 162 -16.05 -13.99 22.45
N THR A 163 -15.22 -14.15 21.42
CA THR A 163 -14.08 -13.26 21.14
C THR A 163 -14.48 -12.27 20.04
N LEU A 164 -14.55 -10.99 20.38
CA LEU A 164 -14.64 -9.90 19.42
C LEU A 164 -13.26 -9.69 18.78
N VAL A 165 -13.25 -9.52 17.47
CA VAL A 165 -12.10 -9.00 16.72
C VAL A 165 -12.52 -7.69 16.07
N ALA A 166 -11.73 -6.63 16.27
CA ALA A 166 -11.91 -5.33 15.61
C ALA A 166 -10.59 -4.90 14.97
N SER A 167 -10.59 -4.70 13.66
CA SER A 167 -9.42 -4.36 12.84
C SER A 167 -9.69 -3.10 12.02
N LEU A 168 -8.89 -2.06 12.25
CA LEU A 168 -8.97 -0.79 11.55
C LEU A 168 -8.15 -0.82 10.26
N THR A 169 -8.65 -0.15 9.24
CA THR A 169 -7.93 0.16 7.99
C THR A 169 -8.10 1.64 7.71
N ALA A 170 -7.03 2.40 7.82
CA ALA A 170 -7.06 3.85 7.68
C ALA A 170 -5.76 4.41 7.09
N SER A 171 -4.69 4.49 7.88
CA SER A 171 -3.44 5.15 7.51
C SER A 171 -2.72 4.43 6.38
N GLN A 172 -2.49 3.12 6.54
CA GLN A 172 -1.63 2.36 5.64
C GLN A 172 -2.20 2.24 4.22
N ILE A 173 -3.48 1.95 4.08
CA ILE A 173 -4.11 1.70 2.77
C ILE A 173 -4.86 2.92 2.26
N LEU A 174 -5.69 3.56 3.11
CA LEU A 174 -6.53 4.68 2.68
C LEU A 174 -5.76 6.00 2.64
N GLY A 175 -4.56 6.06 3.24
CA GLY A 175 -3.78 7.29 3.35
C GLY A 175 -4.43 8.32 4.27
N SER A 176 -5.26 7.89 5.20
CA SER A 176 -5.83 8.73 6.25
C SER A 176 -4.71 9.28 7.15
N PRO A 177 -4.70 10.56 7.50
CA PRO A 177 -3.66 11.16 8.34
C PRO A 177 -3.84 10.83 9.83
N MET A 178 -4.49 9.72 10.14
CA MET A 178 -4.76 9.28 11.50
C MET A 178 -3.76 8.23 11.99
N ASP A 179 -3.33 8.40 13.22
CA ASP A 179 -2.74 7.39 14.08
C ASP A 179 -3.87 6.87 14.97
N GLY A 180 -4.44 5.74 14.55
CA GLY A 180 -5.73 5.24 15.02
C GLY A 180 -5.64 4.55 16.37
N VAL A 181 -6.65 4.72 17.22
CA VAL A 181 -6.78 3.98 18.49
C VAL A 181 -8.11 3.25 18.52
N LEU A 182 -8.06 1.95 18.83
CA LEU A 182 -9.22 1.13 19.12
C LEU A 182 -9.30 0.85 20.61
N GLN A 183 -10.47 1.11 21.21
CA GLN A 183 -10.79 0.71 22.57
C GLN A 183 -12.04 -0.16 22.61
N VAL A 184 -12.02 -1.23 23.40
CA VAL A 184 -13.24 -1.91 23.84
C VAL A 184 -13.58 -1.43 25.23
N VAL A 185 -14.82 -0.95 25.43
CA VAL A 185 -15.28 -0.45 26.74
C VAL A 185 -16.58 -1.15 27.17
N ASP A 186 -16.75 -1.23 28.49
CA ASP A 186 -18.01 -1.72 29.09
C ASP A 186 -19.10 -0.66 29.05
N GLY A 187 -20.31 -1.00 29.47
CA GLY A 187 -21.45 -0.08 29.56
C GLY A 187 -21.28 1.11 30.53
N ARG A 188 -20.19 1.15 31.30
CA ARG A 188 -19.82 2.26 32.20
C ARG A 188 -18.74 3.13 31.60
N GLY A 189 -18.21 2.76 30.42
CA GLY A 189 -17.12 3.44 29.75
C GLY A 189 -15.72 3.03 30.26
N THR A 190 -15.61 1.93 31.02
CA THR A 190 -14.32 1.41 31.46
C THR A 190 -13.63 0.70 30.29
N VAL A 191 -12.41 1.09 29.96
CA VAL A 191 -11.60 0.44 28.94
C VAL A 191 -11.17 -0.95 29.42
N VAL A 192 -11.53 -1.99 28.66
CA VAL A 192 -11.23 -3.40 28.96
C VAL A 192 -10.20 -4.00 28.00
N ALA A 193 -10.07 -3.42 26.80
CA ALA A 193 -8.99 -3.72 25.84
C ALA A 193 -8.70 -2.49 25.00
N GLN A 194 -7.48 -2.35 24.56
CA GLN A 194 -7.01 -1.25 23.71
C GLN A 194 -5.84 -1.70 22.85
N ASN A 195 -5.77 -1.13 21.65
CA ASN A 195 -4.61 -1.18 20.78
C ASN A 195 -4.56 0.13 19.98
N ASP A 196 -3.35 0.66 19.77
CA ASP A 196 -3.05 1.83 18.93
C ASP A 196 -2.19 1.45 17.72
N ASP A 197 -1.25 0.54 17.89
CA ASP A 197 -0.41 -0.01 16.84
C ASP A 197 -0.50 -1.53 16.82
N ASP A 198 -0.80 -2.10 15.65
CA ASP A 198 -0.65 -3.55 15.45
C ASP A 198 0.66 -3.82 14.68
N CYS A 199 0.58 -4.23 13.43
CA CYS A 199 1.74 -4.31 12.53
C CYS A 199 2.01 -2.99 11.77
N SER A 200 1.22 -1.98 12.03
CA SER A 200 1.28 -0.62 11.47
C SER A 200 0.53 0.34 12.40
N MET A 201 0.40 1.62 12.02
CA MET A 201 -0.45 2.59 12.73
C MET A 201 -1.96 2.27 12.65
N ASP A 202 -2.36 1.19 12.01
CA ASP A 202 -3.75 0.72 11.94
C ASP A 202 -3.92 -0.38 12.99
N PRO A 203 -4.69 -0.15 14.07
CA PRO A 203 -4.79 -1.07 15.19
C PRO A 203 -5.69 -2.28 14.93
N LEU A 204 -5.38 -3.38 15.61
CA LEU A 204 -6.22 -4.56 15.74
C LEU A 204 -6.39 -4.89 17.22
N VAL A 205 -7.61 -4.97 17.71
CA VAL A 205 -7.91 -5.37 19.09
C VAL A 205 -8.74 -6.63 19.11
N THR A 206 -8.43 -7.53 20.06
CA THR A 206 -9.23 -8.71 20.37
C THR A 206 -9.71 -8.66 21.81
N PHE A 207 -10.93 -9.13 22.04
CA PHE A 207 -11.53 -9.11 23.37
C PHE A 207 -12.45 -10.30 23.57
N ALA A 208 -12.14 -11.15 24.55
CA ALA A 208 -13.01 -12.23 24.98
C ALA A 208 -14.00 -11.71 26.04
N ALA A 209 -15.30 -11.73 25.72
CA ALA A 209 -16.33 -11.21 26.61
C ALA A 209 -16.48 -12.09 27.87
N PRO A 210 -16.21 -11.59 29.08
CA PRO A 210 -16.32 -12.38 30.30
C PRO A 210 -17.77 -12.67 30.69
N VAL A 211 -18.71 -11.85 30.24
CA VAL A 211 -20.16 -11.95 30.48
C VAL A 211 -20.92 -11.53 29.24
N SER A 212 -22.13 -12.08 29.06
CA SER A 212 -23.01 -11.64 27.98
C SER A 212 -23.48 -10.21 28.21
N GLY A 213 -23.54 -9.40 27.15
CA GLY A 213 -23.98 -8.02 27.22
C GLY A 213 -23.58 -7.18 26.02
N VAL A 214 -23.88 -5.89 26.10
CA VAL A 214 -23.45 -4.92 25.07
C VAL A 214 -22.10 -4.35 25.47
N TRP A 215 -21.17 -4.44 24.53
CA TRP A 215 -19.83 -3.89 24.59
C TRP A 215 -19.68 -2.84 23.52
N TYR A 216 -18.76 -1.89 23.69
CA TYR A 216 -18.62 -0.79 22.76
C TYR A 216 -17.21 -0.75 22.22
N VAL A 217 -17.08 -0.65 20.90
CA VAL A 217 -15.80 -0.38 20.22
C VAL A 217 -15.76 1.11 19.93
N ARG A 218 -14.72 1.77 20.41
CA ARG A 218 -14.48 3.21 20.19
C ARG A 218 -13.31 3.39 19.25
N VAL A 219 -13.47 4.30 18.29
CA VAL A 219 -12.44 4.74 17.36
C VAL A 219 -12.15 6.21 17.62
N PHE A 220 -10.89 6.56 17.78
CA PHE A 220 -10.38 7.94 17.79
C PHE A 220 -8.95 7.94 17.28
N ALA A 221 -8.37 9.11 17.06
CA ALA A 221 -7.02 9.18 16.50
C ALA A 221 -6.19 10.29 17.11
N PHE A 222 -4.87 10.09 17.06
CA PHE A 222 -3.87 11.13 17.10
C PHE A 222 -3.43 11.48 15.66
N PRO A 223 -2.76 12.63 15.43
CA PRO A 223 -2.20 12.91 14.10
C PRO A 223 -1.02 11.98 13.83
N ALA A 224 -1.02 11.28 12.68
CA ALA A 224 0.09 10.40 12.26
C ALA A 224 1.44 11.14 12.15
N ALA A 225 1.41 12.45 11.83
CA ALA A 225 2.58 13.32 11.95
C ALA A 225 2.50 14.07 13.28
N PRO A 226 3.29 13.71 14.30
CA PRO A 226 3.23 14.35 15.61
C PRO A 226 3.46 15.86 15.54
N ASN A 227 2.63 16.61 16.28
CA ASN A 227 2.77 18.05 16.43
C ASN A 227 2.76 18.44 17.92
N SER A 228 2.83 19.74 18.21
CA SER A 228 2.83 20.24 19.60
C SER A 228 1.45 20.20 20.28
N THR A 229 0.40 19.80 19.60
CA THR A 229 -0.97 19.77 20.11
C THR A 229 -1.23 18.39 20.73
N ILE A 230 -1.57 18.35 22.01
CA ILE A 230 -2.01 17.14 22.70
C ILE A 230 -3.53 17.11 22.65
N GLY A 231 -4.10 16.23 21.79
CA GLY A 231 -5.54 16.10 21.65
C GLY A 231 -5.89 15.12 20.54
N PHE A 232 -7.11 14.64 20.54
CA PHE A 232 -7.59 13.79 19.45
C PHE A 232 -7.68 14.59 18.16
N ALA A 233 -7.22 13.97 17.09
CA ALA A 233 -7.25 14.52 15.75
C ALA A 233 -8.54 14.11 15.02
N GLY A 234 -8.92 14.90 14.03
CA GLY A 234 -10.07 14.62 13.16
C GLY A 234 -10.18 15.69 12.10
N GLY A 235 -10.88 15.39 11.02
CA GLY A 235 -11.08 16.21 9.85
C GLY A 235 -11.71 15.40 8.72
N ALA A 236 -12.10 16.05 7.65
CA ALA A 236 -12.74 15.41 6.51
C ALA A 236 -11.89 14.32 5.83
N ASP A 237 -10.60 14.25 6.10
CA ASP A 237 -9.63 13.28 5.60
C ASP A 237 -9.33 12.14 6.58
N TYR A 238 -9.89 12.17 7.79
CA TYR A 238 -9.75 11.11 8.80
C TYR A 238 -10.74 9.98 8.55
N VAL A 239 -10.70 9.43 7.35
CA VAL A 239 -11.57 8.31 6.93
C VAL A 239 -11.02 6.98 7.43
N TYR A 240 -11.91 6.07 7.79
CA TYR A 240 -11.54 4.72 8.20
C TYR A 240 -12.56 3.67 7.74
N ARG A 241 -12.11 2.43 7.73
CA ARG A 241 -12.93 1.22 7.63
C ARG A 241 -12.58 0.32 8.81
N LEU A 242 -13.58 -0.06 9.58
CA LEU A 242 -13.42 -0.93 10.75
C LEU A 242 -14.17 -2.24 10.50
N THR A 243 -13.43 -3.34 10.38
CA THR A 243 -13.97 -4.70 10.37
C THR A 243 -14.12 -5.17 11.81
N LEU A 244 -15.32 -5.53 12.22
CA LEU A 244 -15.58 -5.99 13.59
C LEU A 244 -16.65 -7.08 13.64
N GLY A 245 -16.49 -7.99 14.61
CA GLY A 245 -17.44 -9.08 14.83
C GLY A 245 -16.79 -10.30 15.50
N VAL A 246 -17.57 -11.38 15.53
CA VAL A 246 -17.19 -12.67 16.15
C VAL A 246 -17.03 -13.78 15.11
N GLN A 247 -17.01 -13.45 13.82
CA GLN A 247 -16.75 -14.41 12.76
C GLN A 247 -15.27 -14.86 12.72
N PRO A 248 -14.98 -16.01 12.09
CA PRO A 248 -13.62 -16.45 11.85
C PRO A 248 -12.78 -15.36 11.21
N PHE A 249 -11.67 -14.99 11.83
CA PHE A 249 -10.75 -13.96 11.37
C PHE A 249 -9.38 -14.58 11.14
N VAL A 250 -8.94 -14.65 9.89
CA VAL A 250 -7.62 -15.13 9.52
C VAL A 250 -6.62 -13.97 9.67
N ASN A 251 -5.71 -14.09 10.62
CA ASN A 251 -4.60 -13.15 10.77
C ASN A 251 -3.52 -13.43 9.72
N HIS A 252 -3.09 -14.69 9.62
CA HIS A 252 -2.18 -15.15 8.59
C HIS A 252 -2.44 -16.64 8.26
N ALA A 253 -1.79 -17.15 7.22
CA ALA A 253 -1.83 -18.56 6.87
C ALA A 253 -0.47 -19.06 6.38
N MET A 254 -0.10 -20.27 6.78
CA MET A 254 1.17 -20.90 6.37
C MET A 254 0.93 -21.94 5.27
N PRO A 255 1.73 -21.92 4.18
CA PRO A 255 2.82 -20.98 3.91
C PRO A 255 2.31 -19.58 3.51
N LEU A 256 3.07 -18.53 3.87
CA LEU A 256 2.75 -17.12 3.61
C LEU A 256 2.77 -16.77 2.11
N VAL A 257 3.54 -17.53 1.33
CA VAL A 257 3.72 -17.32 -0.11
C VAL A 257 3.55 -18.64 -0.87
N ARG A 258 3.18 -18.53 -2.15
CA ARG A 258 3.10 -19.65 -3.10
C ARG A 258 4.14 -19.47 -4.19
N GLN A 259 4.77 -20.57 -4.61
CA GLN A 259 5.62 -20.53 -5.79
C GLN A 259 4.77 -20.22 -7.04
N ARG A 260 5.24 -19.29 -7.88
CA ARG A 260 4.55 -18.89 -9.11
C ARG A 260 4.35 -20.10 -10.03
N GLY A 261 3.14 -20.23 -10.56
CA GLY A 261 2.77 -21.39 -11.37
C GLY A 261 2.53 -22.67 -10.54
N GLY A 262 2.59 -22.57 -9.21
CA GLY A 262 2.22 -23.67 -8.31
C GLY A 262 0.74 -24.03 -8.44
N GLY A 263 0.42 -25.29 -8.15
CA GLY A 263 -0.94 -25.81 -8.17
C GLY A 263 -1.76 -25.36 -6.95
N GLU A 264 -2.62 -26.27 -6.50
CA GLU A 264 -3.37 -26.14 -5.26
C GLU A 264 -2.44 -25.94 -4.06
N LEU A 265 -2.80 -25.02 -3.15
CA LEU A 265 -2.03 -24.72 -1.94
C LEU A 265 -2.84 -25.09 -0.70
N ARG A 266 -2.30 -25.96 0.13
CA ARG A 266 -2.85 -26.22 1.46
C ARG A 266 -2.30 -25.21 2.44
N LEU A 267 -3.21 -24.60 3.21
CA LEU A 267 -2.91 -23.53 4.13
C LEU A 267 -3.27 -23.96 5.55
N GLN A 268 -2.36 -23.78 6.48
CA GLN A 268 -2.64 -23.78 7.92
C GLN A 268 -3.06 -22.36 8.31
N LEU A 269 -4.25 -22.22 8.88
CA LEU A 269 -4.83 -20.93 9.23
C LEU A 269 -4.53 -20.56 10.67
N HIS A 270 -4.17 -19.32 10.90
CA HIS A 270 -3.90 -18.72 12.21
C HIS A 270 -4.75 -17.46 12.41
N GLY A 271 -5.28 -17.27 13.61
CA GLY A 271 -6.16 -16.14 13.91
C GLY A 271 -7.16 -16.42 15.00
N TRP A 272 -8.33 -15.80 14.94
CA TRP A 272 -9.35 -15.88 15.99
C TRP A 272 -10.66 -16.44 15.47
N ASN A 273 -11.41 -17.10 16.35
CA ASN A 273 -12.73 -17.70 16.07
C ASN A 273 -12.70 -18.71 14.90
N LEU A 274 -11.57 -19.33 14.63
CA LEU A 274 -11.41 -20.31 13.56
C LEU A 274 -12.00 -21.65 13.97
N GLU A 275 -13.06 -22.08 13.29
CA GLU A 275 -13.64 -23.43 13.46
C GLU A 275 -12.78 -24.50 12.74
N VAL A 276 -12.15 -24.09 11.66
CA VAL A 276 -11.21 -24.93 10.87
C VAL A 276 -9.87 -24.24 10.82
N GLN A 277 -8.82 -25.04 10.98
CA GLN A 277 -7.43 -24.53 10.94
C GLN A 277 -6.73 -24.85 9.60
N GLU A 278 -7.41 -25.47 8.67
CA GLU A 278 -6.87 -25.78 7.36
C GLU A 278 -7.80 -25.30 6.26
N ALA A 279 -7.22 -24.82 5.18
CA ALA A 279 -7.94 -24.43 3.97
C ALA A 279 -7.15 -24.83 2.73
N VAL A 280 -7.85 -24.88 1.60
CA VAL A 280 -7.25 -25.16 0.30
C VAL A 280 -7.50 -23.98 -0.61
N LEU A 281 -6.42 -23.43 -1.16
CA LEU A 281 -6.47 -22.38 -2.16
C LEU A 281 -6.20 -22.99 -3.54
N GLY A 282 -7.14 -22.88 -4.45
CA GLY A 282 -7.03 -23.42 -5.81
C GLY A 282 -5.89 -22.79 -6.62
N ALA A 283 -5.48 -23.48 -7.66
CA ALA A 283 -4.47 -22.97 -8.59
C ALA A 283 -4.91 -21.62 -9.19
N GLY A 284 -4.02 -20.63 -9.18
CA GLY A 284 -4.27 -19.29 -9.71
C GLY A 284 -5.14 -18.39 -8.83
N GLN A 285 -5.78 -18.89 -7.78
CA GLN A 285 -6.49 -18.05 -6.81
C GLN A 285 -5.49 -17.25 -5.98
N LYS A 286 -5.76 -15.97 -5.75
CA LYS A 286 -4.90 -15.07 -4.98
C LYS A 286 -5.45 -14.80 -3.58
N PHE A 287 -6.74 -15.04 -3.36
CA PHE A 287 -7.41 -14.77 -2.10
C PHE A 287 -8.11 -16.00 -1.57
N LEU A 288 -7.89 -16.26 -0.29
CA LEU A 288 -8.73 -17.15 0.49
C LEU A 288 -9.95 -16.34 0.92
N THR A 289 -11.11 -16.80 0.49
CA THR A 289 -12.41 -16.22 0.83
C THR A 289 -13.32 -17.32 1.36
N GLY A 290 -14.43 -16.95 2.00
CA GLY A 290 -15.38 -17.89 2.56
C GLY A 290 -16.16 -17.23 3.68
N GLN A 291 -16.35 -17.93 4.79
CA GLN A 291 -17.02 -17.41 5.99
C GLN A 291 -16.03 -16.66 6.92
N PHE A 292 -14.99 -16.05 6.36
CA PHE A 292 -14.02 -15.26 7.11
C PHE A 292 -14.44 -13.79 7.17
N ALA A 293 -14.02 -13.10 8.24
CA ALA A 293 -14.29 -11.68 8.42
C ALA A 293 -13.57 -10.79 7.40
N GLN A 294 -12.45 -11.27 6.84
CA GLN A 294 -11.72 -10.58 5.80
C GLN A 294 -11.09 -11.58 4.80
N PRO A 295 -10.88 -11.17 3.54
CA PRO A 295 -10.14 -11.99 2.58
C PRO A 295 -8.66 -12.01 2.97
N TRP A 296 -8.04 -13.19 2.96
CA TRP A 296 -6.60 -13.30 3.16
C TRP A 296 -5.88 -13.48 1.81
N ARG A 297 -4.88 -12.63 1.55
CA ARG A 297 -4.14 -12.62 0.28
C ARG A 297 -2.92 -13.53 0.35
N VAL A 298 -2.78 -14.42 -0.63
CA VAL A 298 -1.56 -15.19 -0.87
C VAL A 298 -0.67 -14.45 -1.87
N TYR A 299 0.57 -14.23 -1.50
CA TYR A 299 1.56 -13.64 -2.40
C TYR A 299 2.30 -14.73 -3.18
N GLU A 300 2.79 -14.40 -4.36
CA GLU A 300 3.56 -15.31 -5.19
C GLU A 300 5.05 -14.97 -5.18
N THR A 301 5.86 -16.01 -5.26
CA THR A 301 7.32 -15.90 -5.36
C THR A 301 7.85 -16.77 -6.50
N SER A 302 9.02 -16.43 -7.05
CA SER A 302 9.71 -17.25 -8.05
C SER A 302 10.52 -18.39 -7.42
N GLU A 303 10.88 -18.24 -6.13
CA GLU A 303 11.69 -19.22 -5.41
C GLU A 303 10.87 -20.44 -5.01
N PRO A 304 11.49 -21.62 -4.89
CA PRO A 304 10.92 -22.76 -4.18
C PRO A 304 10.53 -22.36 -2.75
N VAL A 305 9.31 -22.71 -2.35
CA VAL A 305 8.76 -22.40 -1.02
C VAL A 305 8.96 -23.58 -0.10
N LEU A 306 9.52 -23.31 1.07
CA LEU A 306 9.79 -24.28 2.13
C LEU A 306 9.11 -23.81 3.42
N LEU A 307 8.68 -24.75 4.26
CA LEU A 307 8.31 -24.46 5.64
C LEU A 307 9.50 -24.78 6.54
N GLU A 308 9.77 -23.95 7.53
CA GLU A 308 10.91 -24.17 8.46
C GLU A 308 10.85 -25.54 9.13
N GLN A 309 9.65 -26.01 9.50
CA GLN A 309 9.46 -27.32 10.12
C GLN A 309 9.84 -28.51 9.21
N GLN A 310 9.97 -28.27 7.90
CA GLN A 310 10.40 -29.29 6.91
C GLN A 310 11.93 -29.38 6.79
N LEU A 311 12.66 -28.42 7.39
CA LEU A 311 14.11 -28.34 7.31
C LEU A 311 14.75 -29.14 8.45
N SER A 312 15.46 -30.23 8.10
CA SER A 312 16.25 -30.97 9.09
C SER A 312 17.36 -30.08 9.63
N GLU A 313 17.35 -29.80 10.94
CA GLU A 313 18.32 -28.95 11.61
C GLU A 313 18.48 -27.54 10.96
N GLY A 314 17.45 -27.05 10.27
CA GLY A 314 17.48 -25.75 9.58
C GLY A 314 18.37 -25.72 8.32
N VAL A 315 18.77 -26.86 7.76
CA VAL A 315 19.68 -26.92 6.61
C VAL A 315 18.96 -26.58 5.31
N LEU A 316 19.43 -25.54 4.61
CA LEU A 316 19.00 -25.16 3.27
C LEU A 316 19.93 -25.81 2.24
N ASN A 317 19.42 -26.82 1.54
CA ASN A 317 20.21 -27.67 0.62
C ASN A 317 20.47 -26.98 -0.74
N SER A 318 19.71 -25.96 -1.10
CA SER A 318 19.83 -25.26 -2.39
C SER A 318 19.34 -23.82 -2.32
N LEU A 319 19.91 -23.00 -3.20
CA LEU A 319 19.46 -21.63 -3.48
C LEU A 319 18.96 -21.55 -4.92
N PRO A 320 17.97 -20.72 -5.25
CA PRO A 320 17.24 -19.85 -4.32
C PRO A 320 16.19 -20.61 -3.49
N ALA A 321 15.80 -20.04 -2.34
CA ALA A 321 14.73 -20.56 -1.50
C ALA A 321 13.96 -19.43 -0.80
N ALA A 322 12.67 -19.63 -0.56
CA ALA A 322 11.82 -18.82 0.28
C ALA A 322 11.32 -19.69 1.45
N VAL A 323 11.79 -19.43 2.66
CA VAL A 323 11.40 -20.19 3.85
C VAL A 323 10.33 -19.40 4.60
N CYS A 324 9.15 -19.99 4.75
CA CYS A 324 8.11 -19.48 5.64
C CYS A 324 8.38 -19.99 7.05
N GLY A 325 8.57 -19.09 8.00
CA GLY A 325 8.88 -19.39 9.39
C GLY A 325 8.08 -18.56 10.38
N CYS A 326 8.18 -18.94 11.66
CA CYS A 326 7.53 -18.25 12.77
C CYS A 326 8.37 -18.40 14.04
N LEU A 327 8.74 -17.28 14.68
CA LEU A 327 9.43 -17.28 15.98
C LEU A 327 8.47 -17.73 17.09
N GLU A 328 8.21 -19.05 17.20
CA GLU A 328 7.28 -19.59 18.19
C GLU A 328 7.82 -19.51 19.61
N GLN A 329 9.13 -19.46 19.79
CA GLN A 329 9.83 -19.49 21.06
C GLN A 329 10.80 -18.30 21.20
N PRO A 330 11.16 -17.89 22.42
CA PRO A 330 12.19 -16.87 22.62
C PRO A 330 13.52 -17.29 22.01
N GLY A 331 14.14 -16.39 21.24
CA GLY A 331 15.46 -16.63 20.66
C GLY A 331 15.53 -16.29 19.19
N ALA A 332 16.15 -17.15 18.42
CA ALA A 332 16.32 -16.97 16.98
C ALA A 332 16.08 -18.28 16.25
N ASP A 333 15.42 -18.22 15.11
CA ASP A 333 15.42 -19.32 14.15
C ASP A 333 16.76 -19.34 13.42
N ILE A 334 17.31 -20.55 13.26
CA ILE A 334 18.65 -20.75 12.73
C ILE A 334 18.59 -21.60 11.47
N PHE A 335 19.06 -21.01 10.37
CA PHE A 335 19.19 -21.69 9.08
C PHE A 335 20.67 -21.87 8.73
N ARG A 336 21.01 -22.98 8.09
CA ARG A 336 22.38 -23.33 7.73
C ARG A 336 22.53 -23.43 6.23
N LEU A 337 23.54 -22.72 5.70
CA LEU A 337 23.89 -22.67 4.28
C LEU A 337 25.32 -23.18 4.09
N GLU A 338 25.53 -24.10 3.17
CA GLU A 338 26.85 -24.44 2.66
C GLU A 338 27.23 -23.48 1.53
N LEU A 339 28.28 -22.67 1.72
CA LEU A 339 28.72 -21.71 0.73
C LEU A 339 30.19 -21.95 0.33
N LYS A 340 30.50 -21.64 -0.92
CA LYS A 340 31.88 -21.66 -1.43
C LYS A 340 32.54 -20.29 -1.22
N LYS A 341 33.83 -20.26 -1.00
CA LYS A 341 34.61 -19.03 -0.93
C LYS A 341 34.33 -18.12 -2.13
N GLY A 342 33.96 -16.87 -1.85
CA GLY A 342 33.62 -15.89 -2.85
C GLY A 342 32.18 -15.94 -3.35
N GLN A 343 31.41 -16.98 -2.99
CA GLN A 343 29.96 -17.02 -3.29
C GLN A 343 29.24 -15.89 -2.57
N ARG A 344 28.41 -15.18 -3.32
CA ARG A 344 27.63 -14.04 -2.80
C ARG A 344 26.17 -14.43 -2.65
N VAL A 345 25.61 -14.15 -1.47
CA VAL A 345 24.23 -14.47 -1.13
C VAL A 345 23.53 -13.24 -0.60
N SER A 346 22.32 -12.98 -1.11
CA SER A 346 21.37 -12.00 -0.61
C SER A 346 20.34 -12.69 0.26
N LEU A 347 20.13 -12.17 1.45
CA LEU A 347 19.21 -12.65 2.46
C LEU A 347 18.23 -11.54 2.82
N THR A 348 16.93 -11.84 2.84
CA THR A 348 15.90 -10.87 3.24
C THR A 348 14.85 -11.56 4.11
N ALA A 349 14.60 -11.03 5.30
CA ALA A 349 13.47 -11.42 6.14
C ALA A 349 12.32 -10.42 5.88
N GLU A 350 11.30 -10.88 5.18
CA GLU A 350 10.12 -10.10 4.84
C GLU A 350 9.03 -10.33 5.88
N VAL A 351 8.50 -9.25 6.46
CA VAL A 351 7.50 -9.28 7.53
C VAL A 351 6.34 -8.31 7.27
N ARG A 352 6.65 -7.10 6.76
CA ARG A 352 5.72 -5.98 6.65
C ARG A 352 4.45 -6.33 5.88
N ARG A 353 4.59 -6.89 4.69
CA ARG A 353 3.44 -7.20 3.83
C ARG A 353 2.57 -8.35 4.33
N PHE A 354 3.06 -9.13 5.29
CA PHE A 354 2.33 -10.26 5.88
C PHE A 354 1.61 -9.89 7.17
N GLY A 355 1.75 -8.66 7.65
CA GLY A 355 1.13 -8.22 8.90
C GLY A 355 1.70 -8.92 10.12
N SER A 356 3.00 -9.15 10.14
CA SER A 356 3.73 -9.74 11.26
C SER A 356 4.05 -8.71 12.34
N LEU A 357 4.08 -9.14 13.60
CA LEU A 357 4.58 -8.34 14.73
C LEU A 357 6.11 -8.42 14.88
N LEU A 358 6.77 -9.24 14.08
CA LEU A 358 8.22 -9.39 14.10
C LEU A 358 8.90 -8.11 13.60
N ASP A 359 9.82 -7.58 14.40
CA ASP A 359 10.82 -6.58 14.00
C ASP A 359 12.17 -7.32 13.80
N PRO A 360 12.46 -7.79 12.56
CA PRO A 360 13.50 -8.78 12.36
C PRO A 360 14.91 -8.21 12.44
N VAL A 361 15.75 -8.83 13.23
CA VAL A 361 17.20 -8.71 13.15
C VAL A 361 17.75 -9.93 12.43
N LEU A 362 18.34 -9.71 11.28
CA LEU A 362 18.93 -10.73 10.41
C LEU A 362 20.45 -10.74 10.58
N SER A 363 21.03 -11.87 10.99
CA SER A 363 22.49 -11.95 11.14
C SER A 363 23.05 -13.23 10.49
N VAL A 364 24.31 -13.14 10.05
CA VAL A 364 25.05 -14.27 9.49
C VAL A 364 26.31 -14.51 10.30
N ARG A 365 26.54 -15.76 10.69
CA ARG A 365 27.70 -16.22 11.46
C ARG A 365 28.49 -17.28 10.71
N ASP A 366 29.81 -17.29 10.95
CA ASP A 366 30.67 -18.36 10.49
C ASP A 366 30.63 -19.59 11.45
N ALA A 367 31.28 -20.67 11.07
CA ALA A 367 31.36 -21.90 11.84
C ALA A 367 31.98 -21.73 13.24
N THR A 368 32.67 -20.62 13.51
CA THR A 368 33.21 -20.29 14.85
C THR A 368 32.21 -19.51 15.71
N GLY A 369 31.04 -19.17 15.15
CA GLY A 369 30.01 -18.35 15.82
C GLY A 369 30.24 -16.85 15.70
N ARG A 370 31.26 -16.40 14.98
CA ARG A 370 31.55 -14.96 14.78
C ARG A 370 30.53 -14.37 13.81
N VAL A 371 29.93 -13.23 14.19
CA VAL A 371 29.04 -12.45 13.32
C VAL A 371 29.85 -11.86 12.16
N LEU A 372 29.47 -12.19 10.96
CA LEU A 372 30.04 -11.66 9.73
C LEU A 372 29.30 -10.39 9.28
N LYS A 373 27.98 -10.41 9.38
CA LYS A 373 27.12 -9.29 9.04
C LYS A 373 25.81 -9.36 9.82
N GLU A 374 25.21 -8.21 10.08
CA GLU A 374 23.92 -8.05 10.72
C GLU A 374 23.19 -6.87 10.08
N ALA A 375 21.87 -6.96 9.99
CA ALA A 375 20.98 -5.90 9.55
C ALA A 375 19.63 -6.02 10.27
N ASP A 376 18.99 -4.90 10.50
CA ASP A 376 17.61 -4.78 10.95
C ASP A 376 16.73 -4.19 9.84
N ASP A 377 16.45 -2.94 9.81
CA ASP A 377 15.56 -2.29 8.83
C ASP A 377 16.19 -2.15 7.43
N VAL A 378 15.37 -2.27 6.39
CA VAL A 378 15.78 -1.91 5.02
C VAL A 378 15.89 -0.40 4.87
N ASP A 379 14.94 0.33 5.43
CA ASP A 379 14.91 1.79 5.51
C ASP A 379 14.07 2.23 6.72
N GLY A 380 14.12 3.51 7.08
CA GLY A 380 13.50 4.07 8.29
C GLY A 380 11.96 4.01 8.38
N GLY A 381 11.31 3.14 7.67
CA GLY A 381 9.86 2.91 7.72
C GLY A 381 9.46 1.53 7.22
N ASN A 382 10.43 0.71 6.88
CA ASN A 382 10.24 -0.67 6.46
C ASN A 382 11.00 -1.62 7.39
N PRO A 383 10.31 -2.34 8.28
CA PRO A 383 10.93 -3.25 9.23
C PRO A 383 11.52 -4.52 8.59
N ASP A 384 11.33 -4.77 7.29
CA ASP A 384 12.00 -5.90 6.64
C ASP A 384 13.51 -5.78 6.79
N ALA A 385 14.21 -6.86 7.13
CA ALA A 385 15.67 -6.87 7.24
C ALA A 385 16.32 -7.48 6.00
N SER A 386 17.37 -6.85 5.48
CA SER A 386 18.07 -7.35 4.29
C SER A 386 19.57 -7.16 4.37
N LEU A 387 20.32 -8.17 3.96
CA LEU A 387 21.77 -8.11 3.88
C LEU A 387 22.34 -8.99 2.76
N ASP A 388 23.47 -8.55 2.22
CA ASP A 388 24.30 -9.34 1.29
C ASP A 388 25.59 -9.77 1.99
N ILE A 389 26.00 -11.01 1.79
CA ILE A 389 27.30 -11.51 2.23
C ILE A 389 28.11 -12.07 1.06
N THR A 390 29.43 -12.04 1.22
CA THR A 390 30.36 -12.81 0.39
C THR A 390 31.06 -13.79 1.32
N ALA A 391 30.95 -15.09 1.04
CA ALA A 391 31.55 -16.13 1.86
C ALA A 391 33.09 -15.98 1.89
N PRO A 392 33.73 -15.78 3.04
CA PRO A 392 35.17 -15.57 3.15
C PRO A 392 35.97 -16.87 2.94
N ALA A 393 35.34 -18.02 3.12
CA ALA A 393 35.90 -19.36 2.98
C ALA A 393 34.80 -20.34 2.58
N ASP A 394 35.20 -21.55 2.16
CA ASP A 394 34.26 -22.68 2.04
C ASP A 394 33.76 -23.08 3.44
N GLY A 395 32.49 -23.46 3.55
CA GLY A 395 31.95 -24.01 4.78
C GLY A 395 30.50 -23.65 5.05
N GLN A 396 30.06 -24.02 6.25
CA GLN A 396 28.72 -23.79 6.74
C GLN A 396 28.62 -22.43 7.43
N PHE A 397 27.55 -21.71 7.11
CA PHE A 397 27.21 -20.42 7.68
C PHE A 397 25.83 -20.49 8.33
N GLU A 398 25.69 -19.89 9.50
CA GLU A 398 24.40 -19.76 10.18
C GLU A 398 23.75 -18.43 9.83
N VAL A 399 22.52 -18.48 9.32
CA VAL A 399 21.62 -17.34 9.16
C VAL A 399 20.64 -17.35 10.32
N ARG A 400 20.53 -16.24 11.04
CA ARG A 400 19.63 -16.12 12.18
C ARG A 400 18.59 -15.04 11.93
N VAL A 401 17.34 -15.37 12.22
CA VAL A 401 16.21 -14.46 12.27
C VAL A 401 15.76 -14.35 13.72
N GLN A 402 15.78 -13.16 14.29
CA GLN A 402 15.33 -12.92 15.68
C GLN A 402 14.51 -11.64 15.72
N ASP A 403 13.68 -11.49 16.75
CA ASP A 403 12.99 -10.25 17.00
C ASP A 403 13.88 -9.27 17.77
N ARG A 404 13.86 -7.99 17.36
CA ARG A 404 14.64 -6.91 17.98
C ARG A 404 14.29 -6.73 19.46
N PHE A 405 13.03 -6.95 19.83
CA PHE A 405 12.51 -6.80 21.18
C PHE A 405 12.33 -8.13 21.92
N LEU A 406 12.84 -9.23 21.34
CA LEU A 406 12.73 -10.61 21.87
C LEU A 406 11.28 -11.11 21.96
N GLY A 407 10.37 -10.53 21.17
CA GLY A 407 9.01 -11.02 20.96
C GLY A 407 8.99 -12.40 20.29
N HIS A 408 7.94 -13.15 20.53
CA HIS A 408 7.74 -14.48 19.95
C HIS A 408 6.28 -14.89 20.04
N GLY A 409 5.89 -15.89 19.28
CA GLY A 409 4.54 -16.43 19.26
C GLY A 409 3.99 -16.50 17.83
N ASP A 410 2.75 -16.93 17.70
CA ASP A 410 2.09 -17.20 16.44
C ASP A 410 2.11 -16.04 15.43
N ARG A 411 2.11 -14.80 15.92
CA ARG A 411 2.10 -13.60 15.08
C ARG A 411 3.49 -13.06 14.70
N TRP A 412 4.57 -13.74 15.06
CA TRP A 412 5.95 -13.40 14.68
C TRP A 412 6.42 -14.21 13.47
N HIS A 413 5.62 -14.18 12.40
CA HIS A 413 5.86 -14.94 11.17
C HIS A 413 6.64 -14.13 10.14
N TYR A 414 7.37 -14.82 9.26
CA TYR A 414 8.21 -14.19 8.25
C TYR A 414 8.41 -15.07 7.02
N VAL A 415 8.92 -14.48 5.95
CA VAL A 415 9.49 -15.17 4.80
C VAL A 415 10.97 -14.83 4.70
N LEU A 416 11.85 -15.80 4.99
CA LEU A 416 13.27 -15.64 4.74
C LEU A 416 13.58 -16.02 3.30
N ARG A 417 13.97 -15.03 2.49
CA ARG A 417 14.45 -15.24 1.12
C ARG A 417 15.96 -15.39 1.11
N CYS A 418 16.42 -16.49 0.53
CA CYS A 418 17.83 -16.78 0.34
C CYS A 418 18.09 -16.95 -1.15
N ARG A 419 18.98 -16.13 -1.75
CA ARG A 419 19.29 -16.17 -3.18
C ARG A 419 20.78 -15.97 -3.41
N GLU A 420 21.30 -16.51 -4.48
CA GLU A 420 22.58 -16.00 -4.98
C GLU A 420 22.40 -14.53 -5.40
N THR A 421 23.35 -13.71 -4.97
CA THR A 421 23.29 -12.28 -5.28
C THR A 421 23.47 -12.08 -6.78
N ALA A 422 22.42 -11.67 -7.45
CA ALA A 422 22.45 -11.29 -8.85
C ALA A 422 22.43 -9.77 -9.00
N PRO A 423 23.09 -9.23 -10.03
CA PRO A 423 22.92 -7.82 -10.38
C PRO A 423 21.46 -7.51 -10.68
N GLU A 424 20.94 -6.45 -10.07
CA GLU A 424 19.53 -6.03 -10.23
C GLU A 424 19.40 -4.52 -10.39
N CYS A 425 18.33 -4.10 -11.08
CA CYS A 425 18.00 -2.70 -11.24
C CYS A 425 16.50 -2.51 -11.04
N ARG A 426 16.11 -1.56 -10.19
CA ARG A 426 14.73 -1.13 -9.99
C ARG A 426 14.56 0.26 -10.58
N LEU A 427 13.52 0.43 -11.42
CA LEU A 427 13.20 1.69 -12.07
C LEU A 427 11.88 2.22 -11.54
N THR A 428 11.89 3.46 -11.04
CA THR A 428 10.70 4.06 -10.42
C THR A 428 10.39 5.44 -10.97
N VAL A 429 9.11 5.80 -10.96
CA VAL A 429 8.61 7.14 -11.28
C VAL A 429 7.79 7.71 -10.13
N GLN A 430 7.67 9.05 -10.12
CA GLN A 430 6.72 9.75 -9.28
C GLN A 430 5.46 10.07 -10.08
N GLY A 431 4.30 9.76 -9.50
CA GLY A 431 3.01 9.97 -10.14
C GLY A 431 2.59 8.87 -11.11
N THR A 432 1.31 8.85 -11.42
CA THR A 432 0.66 7.82 -12.24
C THR A 432 -0.10 8.39 -13.42
N ALA A 433 -0.19 9.73 -13.52
CA ALA A 433 -0.90 10.43 -14.58
C ALA A 433 -0.16 11.69 -15.01
N TRP A 434 -0.07 11.91 -16.31
CA TRP A 434 0.61 13.08 -16.89
C TRP A 434 -0.21 13.71 -18.00
N VAL A 435 0.00 15.01 -18.20
CA VAL A 435 -0.54 15.77 -19.32
C VAL A 435 0.62 16.27 -20.19
N LEU A 436 0.57 16.01 -21.49
CA LEU A 436 1.57 16.52 -22.44
C LEU A 436 1.38 18.04 -22.60
N PRO A 437 2.36 18.88 -22.25
CA PRO A 437 2.26 20.32 -22.48
C PRO A 437 2.20 20.66 -23.98
N VAL A 438 1.41 21.70 -24.33
CA VAL A 438 1.19 22.08 -25.74
C VAL A 438 2.48 22.55 -26.44
N ASP A 439 3.34 23.28 -25.73
CA ASP A 439 4.47 24.03 -26.30
C ASP A 439 5.85 23.45 -25.96
N LYS A 440 5.92 22.39 -25.14
CA LYS A 440 7.20 21.77 -24.76
C LYS A 440 7.01 20.28 -24.54
N PRO A 441 8.08 19.49 -24.64
CA PRO A 441 8.03 18.09 -24.28
C PRO A 441 7.61 17.89 -22.81
N LEU A 442 6.86 16.81 -22.56
CA LEU A 442 6.64 16.29 -21.21
C LEU A 442 7.92 15.58 -20.76
N GLU A 443 8.42 15.96 -19.60
CA GLU A 443 9.58 15.35 -18.98
C GLU A 443 9.15 14.46 -17.82
N ILE A 444 9.49 13.16 -17.89
CA ILE A 444 9.21 12.16 -16.86
C ILE A 444 10.53 11.68 -16.28
N PRO A 445 10.90 12.12 -15.06
CA PRO A 445 12.08 11.60 -14.38
C PRO A 445 11.86 10.14 -13.96
N VAL A 446 12.80 9.28 -14.31
CA VAL A 446 12.84 7.86 -13.91
C VAL A 446 14.08 7.67 -13.05
N ALA A 447 13.89 7.29 -11.80
CA ALA A 447 14.97 6.91 -10.90
C ALA A 447 15.40 5.48 -11.17
N ALA A 448 16.72 5.22 -11.13
CA ALA A 448 17.29 3.91 -11.33
C ALA A 448 18.12 3.51 -10.12
N GLU A 449 17.64 2.53 -9.38
CA GLU A 449 18.37 1.95 -8.26
C GLU A 449 19.08 0.68 -8.73
N ARG A 450 20.40 0.76 -8.83
CA ARG A 450 21.27 -0.33 -9.26
C ARG A 450 21.90 -0.99 -8.04
N ARG A 451 21.71 -2.30 -7.91
CA ARG A 451 22.21 -3.09 -6.79
C ARG A 451 23.12 -4.21 -7.28
N ASN A 452 23.97 -4.70 -6.39
CA ASN A 452 24.77 -5.91 -6.57
C ASN A 452 25.71 -5.87 -7.79
N GLY A 453 26.19 -4.66 -8.16
CA GLY A 453 27.08 -4.50 -9.28
C GLY A 453 26.38 -4.54 -10.65
N PHE A 454 25.09 -4.25 -10.70
CA PHE A 454 24.38 -4.12 -11.97
C PHE A 454 25.02 -3.02 -12.82
N ALA A 455 25.64 -3.43 -13.91
CA ALA A 455 26.43 -2.57 -14.79
C ALA A 455 25.92 -2.53 -16.23
N ASP A 456 24.74 -3.09 -16.49
CA ASP A 456 24.20 -3.10 -17.85
C ASP A 456 23.74 -1.70 -18.25
N VAL A 457 23.94 -1.37 -19.50
CA VAL A 457 23.35 -0.20 -20.13
C VAL A 457 21.88 -0.51 -20.40
N LEU A 458 20.98 0.38 -19.96
CA LEU A 458 19.55 0.23 -20.15
C LEU A 458 19.03 1.28 -21.13
N THR A 459 18.24 0.86 -22.11
CA THR A 459 17.53 1.75 -23.02
C THR A 459 16.05 1.78 -22.63
N LEU A 460 15.57 2.94 -22.19
CA LEU A 460 14.17 3.15 -21.79
C LEU A 460 13.34 3.53 -23.00
N GLN A 461 12.16 2.95 -23.12
CA GLN A 461 11.20 3.17 -24.20
C GLN A 461 9.79 3.32 -23.63
N VAL A 462 8.97 4.10 -24.33
CA VAL A 462 7.54 4.28 -24.00
C VAL A 462 6.72 3.57 -25.06
N THR A 463 5.74 2.78 -24.63
CA THR A 463 4.76 2.10 -25.49
C THR A 463 3.35 2.57 -25.18
N GLY A 464 2.43 2.42 -26.13
CA GLY A 464 1.04 2.87 -25.99
C GLY A 464 0.80 4.33 -26.44
N LEU A 465 1.80 4.99 -27.02
CA LEU A 465 1.64 6.34 -27.59
C LEU A 465 0.79 6.31 -28.87
N PRO A 466 -0.08 7.31 -29.09
CA PRO A 466 -0.81 7.43 -30.34
C PRO A 466 0.09 7.89 -31.51
N GLU A 467 -0.36 7.67 -32.74
CA GLU A 467 0.32 8.13 -33.94
C GLU A 467 0.51 9.67 -33.90
N GLY A 468 1.69 10.14 -34.24
CA GLY A 468 2.06 11.57 -34.19
C GLY A 468 2.63 12.04 -32.86
N VAL A 469 2.72 11.15 -31.86
CA VAL A 469 3.38 11.42 -30.58
C VAL A 469 4.54 10.44 -30.41
N THR A 470 5.68 10.95 -30.04
CA THR A 470 6.91 10.17 -29.92
C THR A 470 7.60 10.39 -28.57
N ALA A 471 8.31 9.37 -28.14
CA ALA A 471 9.29 9.46 -27.08
C ALA A 471 10.61 8.88 -27.62
N GLU A 472 11.66 9.71 -27.64
CA GLU A 472 12.96 9.19 -28.01
C GLU A 472 13.48 8.26 -26.93
N PRO A 473 14.06 7.11 -27.29
CA PRO A 473 14.70 6.22 -26.32
C PRO A 473 15.80 6.94 -25.54
N VAL A 474 15.85 6.72 -24.24
CA VAL A 474 16.86 7.34 -23.36
C VAL A 474 17.72 6.24 -22.74
N THR A 475 19.04 6.49 -22.74
CA THR A 475 19.99 5.52 -22.21
C THR A 475 20.37 5.85 -20.76
N SER A 476 20.21 4.87 -19.87
CA SER A 476 20.79 4.84 -18.54
C SER A 476 22.11 4.08 -18.60
N ALA A 477 23.22 4.79 -18.47
CA ALA A 477 24.57 4.22 -18.53
C ALA A 477 24.87 3.40 -17.25
N LYS A 478 25.96 2.66 -17.27
CA LYS A 478 26.41 1.86 -16.12
C LYS A 478 26.92 2.70 -14.94
N ASP A 479 27.35 3.93 -15.20
CA ASP A 479 27.95 4.86 -14.24
C ASP A 479 27.56 6.32 -14.56
N GLY A 480 27.94 7.24 -13.68
CA GLY A 480 27.59 8.66 -13.79
C GLY A 480 26.15 8.96 -13.37
N ASP A 481 25.66 10.16 -13.73
CA ASP A 481 24.34 10.64 -13.31
C ASP A 481 23.20 9.84 -13.96
N SER A 482 23.36 9.44 -15.23
CA SER A 482 22.35 8.65 -15.93
C SER A 482 22.21 7.22 -15.39
N ALA A 483 23.17 6.73 -14.60
CA ALA A 483 23.06 5.46 -13.88
C ALA A 483 22.08 5.54 -12.71
N LYS A 484 21.81 6.74 -12.18
CA LYS A 484 20.92 6.98 -11.01
C LYS A 484 19.55 7.48 -11.42
N ALA A 485 19.48 8.28 -12.47
CA ALA A 485 18.24 8.80 -13.00
C ALA A 485 18.37 9.18 -14.47
N VAL A 486 17.29 9.04 -15.21
CA VAL A 486 17.15 9.52 -16.59
C VAL A 486 15.83 10.25 -16.74
N THR A 487 15.73 11.14 -17.74
CA THR A 487 14.49 11.85 -18.03
C THR A 487 13.98 11.45 -19.41
N LEU A 488 12.82 10.81 -19.43
CA LEU A 488 12.08 10.55 -20.67
C LEU A 488 11.42 11.83 -21.16
N LYS A 489 11.44 12.04 -22.48
CA LYS A 489 10.80 13.19 -23.12
C LYS A 489 9.78 12.70 -24.12
N ILE A 490 8.49 13.04 -23.89
CA ILE A 490 7.39 12.76 -24.79
C ILE A 490 7.04 14.05 -25.51
N ALA A 491 6.97 14.01 -26.83
CA ALA A 491 6.64 15.16 -27.66
C ALA A 491 5.70 14.79 -28.82
N GLY A 492 4.90 15.76 -29.25
CA GLY A 492 3.97 15.60 -30.35
C GLY A 492 2.75 16.49 -30.17
N LYS A 493 1.91 16.55 -31.19
CA LYS A 493 0.64 17.28 -31.17
C LYS A 493 -0.40 16.45 -31.89
N LEU A 494 -1.62 16.47 -31.39
CA LEU A 494 -2.74 15.77 -32.01
C LEU A 494 -3.83 16.78 -32.39
N PRO A 495 -4.60 16.51 -33.47
CA PRO A 495 -5.73 17.37 -33.86
C PRO A 495 -6.88 17.34 -32.86
N ALA A 496 -7.05 16.24 -32.14
CA ALA A 496 -8.06 16.04 -31.12
C ALA A 496 -7.43 15.54 -29.81
N VAL A 497 -8.14 15.70 -28.69
CA VAL A 497 -7.72 15.16 -27.40
C VAL A 497 -7.56 13.65 -27.47
N TRP A 498 -6.48 13.15 -26.92
CA TRP A 498 -6.25 11.74 -26.72
C TRP A 498 -5.90 11.48 -25.24
N SER A 499 -6.47 10.42 -24.69
CA SER A 499 -6.13 9.94 -23.33
C SER A 499 -6.06 8.43 -23.34
N GLY A 500 -5.04 7.88 -22.74
CA GLY A 500 -4.86 6.44 -22.71
C GLY A 500 -3.71 5.97 -21.79
N GLU A 501 -3.63 4.66 -21.68
CA GLU A 501 -2.56 4.01 -20.92
C GLU A 501 -1.29 3.95 -21.74
N ILE A 502 -0.18 4.26 -21.07
CA ILE A 502 1.18 4.07 -21.56
C ILE A 502 1.97 3.17 -20.60
N ARG A 503 2.99 2.53 -21.13
CA ARG A 503 3.96 1.77 -20.33
C ARG A 503 5.37 2.25 -20.63
N VAL A 504 6.20 2.24 -19.61
CA VAL A 504 7.63 2.53 -19.72
C VAL A 504 8.40 1.27 -19.36
N THR A 505 9.27 0.85 -20.26
CA THR A 505 10.09 -0.35 -20.08
C THR A 505 11.54 -0.03 -20.46
N ALA A 506 12.48 -0.48 -19.67
CA ALA A 506 13.88 -0.46 -20.03
C ALA A 506 14.32 -1.83 -20.54
N ARG A 507 15.19 -1.84 -21.54
CA ARG A 507 15.76 -3.06 -22.10
C ARG A 507 17.29 -3.01 -22.00
N ALA A 508 17.89 -4.10 -21.51
CA ALA A 508 19.33 -4.32 -21.55
C ALA A 508 19.76 -4.87 -22.92
N GLU A 509 21.08 -4.82 -23.21
CA GLU A 509 21.64 -5.31 -24.48
C GLU A 509 21.40 -6.81 -24.71
N ASP A 510 21.29 -7.60 -23.64
CA ASP A 510 20.99 -9.04 -23.69
C ASP A 510 19.49 -9.35 -23.90
N GLY A 511 18.67 -8.32 -24.01
CA GLY A 511 17.22 -8.42 -24.23
C GLY A 511 16.37 -8.55 -22.97
N ARG A 512 16.95 -8.57 -21.76
CA ARG A 512 16.17 -8.51 -20.52
C ARG A 512 15.40 -7.21 -20.44
N GLU A 513 14.17 -7.28 -19.94
CA GLU A 513 13.27 -6.14 -19.78
C GLU A 513 13.04 -5.82 -18.32
N PHE A 514 13.04 -4.53 -18.00
CA PHE A 514 12.81 -3.98 -16.67
C PHE A 514 11.64 -3.00 -16.74
N PRO A 515 10.50 -3.30 -16.11
CA PRO A 515 9.40 -2.35 -16.07
C PRO A 515 9.79 -1.14 -15.21
N VAL A 516 9.31 0.03 -15.62
CA VAL A 516 9.28 1.20 -14.74
C VAL A 516 8.00 1.11 -13.93
N ILE A 517 8.11 1.31 -12.61
CA ILE A 517 7.01 1.10 -11.67
C ILE A 517 6.70 2.36 -10.86
N TRP A 518 5.48 2.44 -10.38
CA TRP A 518 5.07 3.25 -9.24
C TRP A 518 4.62 2.31 -8.13
N LEU A 519 5.07 2.56 -6.89
CA LEU A 519 4.75 1.71 -5.76
C LEU A 519 3.45 2.18 -5.10
N ALA A 520 2.43 1.35 -5.10
CA ALA A 520 1.17 1.63 -4.42
C ALA A 520 1.26 1.41 -2.90
N ALA A 521 0.31 1.96 -2.16
CA ALA A 521 0.27 1.89 -0.69
C ALA A 521 0.13 0.45 -0.15
N ASP A 522 -0.51 -0.45 -0.91
CA ASP A 522 -0.62 -1.88 -0.60
C ASP A 522 0.64 -2.69 -0.96
N GLY A 523 1.72 -2.00 -1.37
CA GLY A 523 2.97 -2.62 -1.80
C GLY A 523 2.95 -3.23 -3.20
N SER A 524 1.88 -3.04 -3.98
CA SER A 524 1.81 -3.51 -5.36
C SER A 524 2.53 -2.57 -6.33
N ASP A 525 3.14 -3.16 -7.37
CA ASP A 525 3.80 -2.42 -8.45
C ASP A 525 2.76 -2.04 -9.52
N VAL A 526 2.64 -0.75 -9.80
CA VAL A 526 1.84 -0.22 -10.92
C VAL A 526 2.77 0.02 -12.10
N VAL A 527 2.53 -0.66 -13.21
CA VAL A 527 3.36 -0.65 -14.43
C VAL A 527 2.69 0.06 -15.61
N SER A 528 1.46 0.52 -15.42
CA SER A 528 0.65 1.23 -16.43
C SER A 528 0.31 2.62 -15.92
N PHE A 529 0.57 3.63 -16.76
CA PHE A 529 0.42 5.03 -16.44
C PHE A 529 -0.57 5.69 -17.37
N TRP A 530 -1.12 6.83 -16.98
CA TRP A 530 -2.07 7.56 -17.80
C TRP A 530 -1.43 8.77 -18.46
N LEU A 531 -1.58 8.90 -19.77
CA LEU A 531 -1.16 10.08 -20.51
C LEU A 531 -2.38 10.74 -21.16
N THR A 532 -2.50 12.05 -20.99
CA THR A 532 -3.46 12.89 -21.72
C THR A 532 -2.72 13.87 -22.62
N ILE A 533 -3.15 13.95 -23.87
CA ILE A 533 -2.59 14.85 -24.88
C ILE A 533 -3.72 15.79 -25.31
N PRO A 534 -3.63 17.10 -24.98
CA PRO A 534 -4.60 18.08 -25.43
C PRO A 534 -4.63 18.17 -26.94
N GLY A 535 -5.82 18.39 -27.54
CA GLY A 535 -5.95 18.65 -28.95
C GLY A 535 -5.37 20.03 -29.34
N ALA A 536 -4.87 20.15 -30.56
CA ALA A 536 -4.26 21.38 -31.08
C ALA A 536 -5.22 22.58 -31.21
N GLY A 537 -6.49 22.41 -30.88
CA GLY A 537 -7.55 23.44 -30.92
C GLY A 537 -8.15 23.78 -29.57
N GLY A 538 -7.56 23.30 -28.44
CA GLY A 538 -8.03 23.58 -27.07
C GLY A 538 -7.36 24.80 -26.44
#